data_764364f5ec9d46379d4d907a563f39c8
#
_entry.id   764364f5ec9d46379d4d907a563f39c8
#
_cell.length_a   1.000
_cell.length_b   1.000
_cell.length_c   1.000
_cell.angle_alpha   90.00
_cell.angle_beta   90.00
_cell.angle_gamma   90.00
#
_symmetry.space_group_name_H-M   'P 1'
#
loop_
_entity.id
_entity.type
_entity.pdbx_description
1 polymer ?
#
loop_
_entity_poly.entity_id
_entity_poly.type
_entity_poly.pdbx_seq_one_letter_code
_entity_poly.pdbx_strand_id
1 'polypeptide(L)'
;MTGRLQLLEELKRISENCCRLVSLAGAEHLDYRPQDNMRSLRELGNHLAQIPAIDLTILKGAKENEVQAAERELDRPDPAGWCEVLREGQQELHRYMERLSLDEYENNSGTAFYGRTQTHAQWLLEIITHMYHHRAQFFMYLKLNGYDVSTRTLYQ
;
A
#
# COMPACT_ATOMS: atom_id res chain seq x y z
N MET A 1 -4.01 -22.37 -11.63
CA MET A 1 -4.20 -20.92 -11.29
C MET A 1 -3.09 -20.16 -11.97
N THR A 2 -3.40 -19.09 -12.69
CA THR A 2 -2.38 -18.27 -13.36
C THR A 2 -1.62 -17.42 -12.32
N GLY A 3 -0.36 -17.05 -12.61
CA GLY A 3 0.45 -16.20 -11.72
C GLY A 3 -0.23 -14.86 -11.38
N ARG A 4 -0.98 -14.28 -12.35
CA ARG A 4 -1.78 -13.07 -12.12
C ARG A 4 -2.83 -13.25 -11.04
N LEU A 5 -3.60 -14.34 -11.08
CA LEU A 5 -4.64 -14.61 -10.09
C LEU A 5 -4.03 -14.81 -8.69
N GLN A 6 -2.90 -15.50 -8.60
CA GLN A 6 -2.18 -15.67 -7.32
C GLN A 6 -1.75 -14.33 -6.73
N LEU A 7 -1.22 -13.41 -7.56
CA LEU A 7 -0.83 -12.07 -7.10
C LEU A 7 -2.04 -11.21 -6.73
N LEU A 8 -3.16 -11.32 -7.43
CA LEU A 8 -4.39 -10.59 -7.08
C LEU A 8 -5.00 -11.07 -5.76
N GLU A 9 -4.96 -12.38 -5.50
CA GLU A 9 -5.35 -12.94 -4.19
C GLU A 9 -4.39 -12.46 -3.09
N GLU A 10 -3.10 -12.42 -3.37
CA GLU A 10 -2.08 -11.92 -2.43
C GLU A 10 -2.27 -10.43 -2.13
N LEU A 11 -2.56 -9.60 -3.15
CA LEU A 11 -2.90 -8.19 -2.98
C LEU A 11 -4.09 -8.01 -2.03
N LYS A 12 -5.14 -8.80 -2.20
CA LYS A 12 -6.30 -8.77 -1.30
C LYS A 12 -5.91 -9.16 0.12
N ARG A 13 -5.17 -10.26 0.28
CA ARG A 13 -4.73 -10.77 1.58
C ARG A 13 -3.88 -9.77 2.34
N ILE A 14 -2.87 -9.18 1.68
CA ILE A 14 -2.01 -8.18 2.33
C ILE A 14 -2.79 -6.92 2.71
N SER A 15 -3.72 -6.47 1.86
CA SER A 15 -4.56 -5.30 2.15
C SER A 15 -5.46 -5.51 3.37
N GLU A 16 -6.10 -6.65 3.48
CA GLU A 16 -6.91 -7.01 4.65
C GLU A 16 -6.06 -7.11 5.92
N ASN A 17 -4.87 -7.67 5.83
CA ASN A 17 -3.93 -7.74 6.95
C ASN A 17 -3.44 -6.35 7.37
N CYS A 18 -3.09 -5.48 6.42
CA CYS A 18 -2.72 -4.10 6.71
C CYS A 18 -3.87 -3.34 7.41
N CYS A 19 -5.11 -3.48 6.94
CA CYS A 19 -6.27 -2.88 7.62
C CYS A 19 -6.41 -3.34 9.08
N ARG A 20 -6.29 -4.63 9.34
CA ARG A 20 -6.32 -5.14 10.72
C ARG A 20 -5.20 -4.56 11.56
N LEU A 21 -3.98 -4.49 11.01
CA LEU A 21 -2.81 -3.99 11.73
C LEU A 21 -2.94 -2.49 12.05
N VAL A 22 -3.28 -1.66 11.07
CA VAL A 22 -3.39 -0.20 11.30
C VAL A 22 -4.53 0.14 12.26
N SER A 23 -5.60 -0.67 12.28
CA SER A 23 -6.72 -0.49 13.21
C SER A 23 -6.37 -0.69 14.68
N LEU A 24 -5.20 -1.26 14.99
CA LEU A 24 -4.71 -1.41 16.36
C LEU A 24 -4.14 -0.11 16.92
N ALA A 25 -3.75 0.86 16.07
CA ALA A 25 -3.12 2.08 16.51
C ALA A 25 -4.08 2.99 17.29
N GLY A 26 -3.76 3.30 18.52
CA GLY A 26 -4.48 4.25 19.35
C GLY A 26 -4.14 5.71 18.99
N ALA A 27 -5.12 6.60 19.21
CA ALA A 27 -4.98 8.02 18.88
C ALA A 27 -3.78 8.68 19.58
N GLU A 28 -3.45 8.21 20.79
CA GLU A 28 -2.36 8.70 21.63
C GLU A 28 -0.97 8.45 21.03
N HIS A 29 -0.83 7.50 20.09
CA HIS A 29 0.46 7.16 19.48
C HIS A 29 0.62 7.63 18.03
N LEU A 30 -0.39 8.27 17.44
CA LEU A 30 -0.37 8.65 16.02
C LEU A 30 0.78 9.59 15.66
N ASP A 31 1.19 10.44 16.60
CA ASP A 31 2.29 11.39 16.39
C ASP A 31 3.66 10.85 16.82
N TYR A 32 3.71 9.58 17.29
CA TYR A 32 4.98 8.90 17.61
C TYR A 32 5.87 8.81 16.37
N ARG A 33 7.13 9.21 16.54
CA ARG A 33 8.18 9.18 15.53
C ARG A 33 9.45 8.59 16.14
N PRO A 34 9.96 7.44 15.65
CA PRO A 34 11.15 6.81 16.25
C PRO A 34 12.41 7.68 16.19
N GLN A 35 12.58 8.41 15.07
CA GLN A 35 13.70 9.32 14.83
C GLN A 35 13.20 10.51 13.99
N ASP A 36 13.86 11.65 14.07
CA ASP A 36 13.46 12.90 13.38
C ASP A 36 13.37 12.74 11.86
N ASN A 37 14.19 11.88 11.27
CA ASN A 37 14.23 11.61 9.83
C ASN A 37 13.29 10.46 9.38
N MET A 38 12.46 9.94 10.28
CA MET A 38 11.48 8.88 9.97
C MET A 38 10.06 9.43 9.95
N ARG A 39 9.14 8.71 9.31
CA ARG A 39 7.72 9.05 9.36
C ARG A 39 7.17 8.90 10.78
N SER A 40 6.18 9.72 11.15
CA SER A 40 5.35 9.43 12.32
C SER A 40 4.46 8.22 12.03
N LEU A 41 3.83 7.65 13.08
CA LEU A 41 2.88 6.54 12.91
C LEU A 41 1.71 6.94 11.99
N ARG A 42 1.21 8.18 12.12
CA ARG A 42 0.18 8.76 11.25
C ARG A 42 0.65 8.83 9.78
N GLU A 43 1.82 9.38 9.54
CA GLU A 43 2.38 9.49 8.21
C GLU A 43 2.64 8.12 7.58
N LEU A 44 3.10 7.15 8.38
CA LEU A 44 3.31 5.79 7.92
C LEU A 44 2.00 5.06 7.62
N GLY A 45 0.97 5.26 8.46
CA GLY A 45 -0.37 4.70 8.24
C GLY A 45 -1.02 5.21 6.96
N ASN A 46 -0.96 6.52 6.72
CA ASN A 46 -1.41 7.12 5.46
C ASN A 46 -0.64 6.57 4.27
N HIS A 47 0.69 6.56 4.34
CA HIS A 47 1.53 6.05 3.24
C HIS A 47 1.19 4.59 2.91
N LEU A 48 1.12 3.71 3.91
CA LEU A 48 0.75 2.31 3.71
C LEU A 48 -0.64 2.15 3.08
N ALA A 49 -1.60 2.94 3.53
CA ALA A 49 -2.97 2.89 3.03
C ALA A 49 -3.10 3.37 1.57
N GLN A 50 -2.27 4.31 1.17
CA GLN A 50 -2.31 4.93 -0.15
C GLN A 50 -1.59 4.11 -1.23
N ILE A 51 -0.73 3.15 -0.87
CA ILE A 51 0.13 2.42 -1.81
C ILE A 51 -0.64 1.88 -3.03
N PRO A 52 -1.73 1.13 -2.91
CA PRO A 52 -2.39 0.58 -4.09
C PRO A 52 -2.92 1.64 -5.06
N ALA A 53 -3.47 2.74 -4.54
CA ALA A 53 -4.03 3.83 -5.35
C ALA A 53 -2.92 4.69 -5.97
N ILE A 54 -1.93 5.06 -5.19
CA ILE A 54 -0.83 5.92 -5.64
C ILE A 54 0.07 5.19 -6.63
N ASP A 55 0.48 3.96 -6.35
CA ASP A 55 1.32 3.19 -7.26
C ASP A 55 0.58 2.87 -8.58
N LEU A 56 -0.75 2.67 -8.54
CA LEU A 56 -1.57 2.59 -9.76
C LEU A 56 -1.53 3.90 -10.57
N THR A 57 -1.61 5.03 -9.90
CA THR A 57 -1.52 6.35 -10.53
C THR A 57 -0.15 6.55 -11.19
N ILE A 58 0.91 6.15 -10.52
CA ILE A 58 2.29 6.20 -11.03
C ILE A 58 2.47 5.30 -12.26
N LEU A 59 2.02 4.04 -12.19
CA LEU A 59 2.17 3.11 -13.32
C LEU A 59 1.39 3.55 -14.57
N LYS A 60 0.31 4.32 -14.38
CA LYS A 60 -0.45 4.94 -15.48
C LYS A 60 0.25 6.17 -16.08
N GLY A 61 1.43 6.55 -15.58
CA GLY A 61 2.25 7.63 -16.13
C GLY A 61 1.95 9.02 -15.59
N ALA A 62 1.33 9.12 -14.42
CA ALA A 62 1.11 10.42 -13.78
C ALA A 62 2.43 11.13 -13.47
N LYS A 63 2.42 12.44 -13.57
CA LYS A 63 3.56 13.30 -13.24
C LYS A 63 3.69 13.45 -11.72
N GLU A 64 4.87 13.83 -11.26
CA GLU A 64 5.15 13.98 -9.83
C GLU A 64 4.15 14.88 -9.10
N ASN A 65 3.79 16.03 -9.69
CA ASN A 65 2.83 16.96 -9.08
C ASN A 65 1.40 16.38 -9.02
N GLU A 66 1.02 15.53 -9.95
CA GLU A 66 -0.27 14.82 -9.95
C GLU A 66 -0.31 13.74 -8.87
N VAL A 67 0.79 13.01 -8.70
CA VAL A 67 0.98 12.03 -7.61
C VAL A 67 0.88 12.72 -6.25
N GLN A 68 1.61 13.81 -6.04
CA GLN A 68 1.56 14.57 -4.79
C GLN A 68 0.17 15.15 -4.51
N ALA A 69 -0.58 15.55 -5.53
CA ALA A 69 -1.96 16.00 -5.37
C ALA A 69 -2.87 14.86 -4.93
N ALA A 70 -2.74 13.69 -5.55
CA ALA A 70 -3.49 12.49 -5.18
C ALA A 70 -3.18 12.03 -3.74
N GLU A 71 -1.92 12.05 -3.32
CA GLU A 71 -1.53 11.74 -1.93
C GLU A 71 -2.24 12.65 -0.93
N ARG A 72 -2.27 13.97 -1.19
CA ARG A 72 -2.99 14.93 -0.32
C ARG A 72 -4.50 14.68 -0.26
N GLU A 73 -5.12 14.33 -1.37
CA GLU A 73 -6.56 14.01 -1.43
C GLU A 73 -6.91 12.73 -0.66
N LEU A 74 -6.01 11.77 -0.64
CA LEU A 74 -6.17 10.49 0.05
C LEU A 74 -5.77 10.53 1.52
N ASP A 75 -5.19 11.62 2.01
CA ASP A 75 -4.76 11.74 3.40
C ASP A 75 -5.95 11.66 4.37
N ARG A 76 -5.81 10.87 5.43
CA ARG A 76 -6.85 10.65 6.44
C ARG A 76 -6.27 10.81 7.85
N PRO A 77 -7.08 11.31 8.80
CA PRO A 77 -6.59 11.61 10.14
C PRO A 77 -6.40 10.39 11.04
N ASP A 78 -7.01 9.25 10.71
CA ASP A 78 -7.14 8.11 11.62
C ASP A 78 -7.15 6.74 10.89
N PRO A 79 -6.99 5.64 11.65
CA PRO A 79 -6.96 4.28 11.09
C PRO A 79 -8.22 3.87 10.33
N ALA A 80 -9.41 4.35 10.70
CA ALA A 80 -10.64 4.01 10.00
C ALA A 80 -10.60 4.57 8.57
N GLY A 81 -10.21 5.83 8.42
CA GLY A 81 -10.02 6.46 7.12
C GLY A 81 -8.90 5.80 6.30
N TRP A 82 -7.81 5.36 6.92
CA TRP A 82 -6.75 4.61 6.22
C TRP A 82 -7.27 3.30 5.64
N CYS A 83 -8.09 2.56 6.40
CA CYS A 83 -8.70 1.32 5.90
C CYS A 83 -9.64 1.55 4.71
N GLU A 84 -10.40 2.65 4.71
CA GLU A 84 -11.25 3.01 3.57
C GLU A 84 -10.43 3.26 2.32
N VAL A 85 -9.41 4.13 2.40
CA VAL A 85 -8.48 4.42 1.29
C VAL A 85 -7.82 3.15 0.77
N LEU A 86 -7.33 2.30 1.66
CA LEU A 86 -6.66 1.06 1.29
C LEU A 86 -7.59 0.09 0.56
N ARG A 87 -8.82 -0.09 1.03
CA ARG A 87 -9.81 -0.99 0.39
C ARG A 87 -10.21 -0.47 -0.98
N GLU A 88 -10.48 0.82 -1.12
CA GLU A 88 -10.83 1.44 -2.39
C GLU A 88 -9.68 1.32 -3.39
N GLY A 89 -8.46 1.67 -2.99
CA GLY A 89 -7.26 1.56 -3.83
C GLY A 89 -6.96 0.12 -4.24
N GLN A 90 -7.10 -0.84 -3.33
CA GLN A 90 -6.95 -2.26 -3.62
C GLN A 90 -7.96 -2.74 -4.66
N GLN A 91 -9.24 -2.36 -4.51
CA GLN A 91 -10.29 -2.74 -5.46
C GLN A 91 -10.08 -2.12 -6.84
N GLU A 92 -9.64 -0.87 -6.91
CA GLU A 92 -9.35 -0.20 -8.17
C GLU A 92 -8.16 -0.86 -8.88
N LEU A 93 -7.06 -1.10 -8.17
CA LEU A 93 -5.89 -1.80 -8.70
C LEU A 93 -6.25 -3.22 -9.18
N HIS A 94 -7.04 -3.95 -8.40
CA HIS A 94 -7.50 -5.30 -8.78
C HIS A 94 -8.27 -5.25 -10.10
N ARG A 95 -9.30 -4.38 -10.19
CA ARG A 95 -10.10 -4.22 -11.42
C ARG A 95 -9.25 -3.79 -12.63
N TYR A 96 -8.28 -2.92 -12.40
CA TYR A 96 -7.36 -2.50 -13.46
C TYR A 96 -6.56 -3.69 -14.00
N MET A 97 -5.88 -4.43 -13.13
CA MET A 97 -5.06 -5.58 -13.50
C MET A 97 -5.88 -6.74 -14.09
N GLU A 98 -7.10 -6.96 -13.60
CA GLU A 98 -7.98 -8.04 -14.08
C GLU A 98 -8.48 -7.80 -15.52
N ARG A 99 -8.73 -6.52 -15.89
CA ARG A 99 -9.24 -6.15 -17.22
C ARG A 99 -8.20 -6.24 -18.34
N LEU A 100 -6.92 -6.24 -18.01
CA LEU A 100 -5.85 -6.40 -19.00
C LEU A 100 -5.94 -7.78 -19.65
N SER A 101 -5.74 -7.85 -20.96
CA SER A 101 -5.44 -9.13 -21.61
C SER A 101 -4.16 -9.74 -21.04
N LEU A 102 -3.92 -11.01 -21.26
CA LEU A 102 -2.69 -11.64 -20.79
C LEU A 102 -1.45 -10.98 -21.39
N ASP A 103 -1.51 -10.64 -22.68
CA ASP A 103 -0.42 -9.97 -23.39
C ASP A 103 -0.14 -8.57 -22.82
N GLU A 104 -1.18 -7.77 -22.58
CA GLU A 104 -1.04 -6.45 -21.94
C GLU A 104 -0.45 -6.55 -20.54
N TYR A 105 -0.87 -7.56 -19.76
CA TYR A 105 -0.37 -7.77 -18.41
C TYR A 105 1.11 -8.16 -18.39
N GLU A 106 1.54 -9.05 -19.28
CA GLU A 106 2.89 -9.60 -19.27
C GLU A 106 3.90 -8.74 -20.05
N ASN A 107 3.48 -8.04 -21.10
CA ASN A 107 4.37 -7.40 -22.07
C ASN A 107 4.25 -5.87 -22.14
N ASN A 108 3.09 -5.27 -21.86
CA ASN A 108 2.96 -3.82 -21.85
C ASN A 108 3.53 -3.24 -20.55
N SER A 109 4.20 -2.09 -20.68
CA SER A 109 4.91 -1.44 -19.57
C SER A 109 4.33 -0.08 -19.23
N GLY A 110 4.34 0.26 -17.94
CA GLY A 110 4.16 1.60 -17.41
C GLY A 110 5.49 2.20 -16.97
N THR A 111 5.65 3.51 -17.19
CA THR A 111 6.86 4.25 -16.80
C THR A 111 6.52 5.26 -15.71
N ALA A 112 7.16 5.13 -14.55
CA ALA A 112 7.04 6.10 -13.46
C ALA A 112 7.69 7.43 -13.81
N PHE A 113 7.23 8.51 -13.19
CA PHE A 113 7.79 9.86 -13.37
C PHE A 113 9.28 9.95 -13.00
N TYR A 114 9.77 9.06 -12.16
CA TYR A 114 11.18 8.93 -11.79
C TYR A 114 11.99 8.00 -12.74
N GLY A 115 11.44 7.62 -13.89
CA GLY A 115 12.14 6.94 -14.98
C GLY A 115 12.15 5.41 -14.94
N ARG A 116 11.55 4.77 -13.92
CA ARG A 116 11.47 3.30 -13.85
C ARG A 116 10.38 2.77 -14.77
N THR A 117 10.75 1.88 -15.68
CA THR A 117 9.81 1.20 -16.60
C THR A 117 9.69 -0.27 -16.23
N GLN A 118 8.46 -0.76 -16.10
CA GLN A 118 8.16 -2.14 -15.72
C GLN A 118 6.90 -2.62 -16.42
N THR A 119 6.78 -3.95 -16.66
CA THR A 119 5.53 -4.54 -17.12
C THR A 119 4.45 -4.45 -16.03
N HIS A 120 3.17 -4.59 -16.41
CA HIS A 120 2.09 -4.58 -15.42
C HIS A 120 2.24 -5.72 -14.38
N ALA A 121 2.75 -6.89 -14.82
CA ALA A 121 3.06 -8.00 -13.90
C ALA A 121 4.13 -7.62 -12.88
N GLN A 122 5.19 -6.96 -13.30
CA GLN A 122 6.25 -6.48 -12.41
C GLN A 122 5.74 -5.39 -11.46
N TRP A 123 4.91 -4.46 -11.97
CA TRP A 123 4.26 -3.44 -11.13
C TRP A 123 3.39 -4.06 -10.04
N LEU A 124 2.54 -5.05 -10.37
CA LEU A 124 1.70 -5.69 -9.37
C LEU A 124 2.54 -6.37 -8.27
N LEU A 125 3.61 -7.05 -8.64
CA LEU A 125 4.54 -7.66 -7.67
C LEU A 125 5.21 -6.59 -6.79
N GLU A 126 5.67 -5.49 -7.39
CA GLU A 126 6.31 -4.39 -6.65
C GLU A 126 5.35 -3.73 -5.66
N ILE A 127 4.11 -3.45 -6.07
CA ILE A 127 3.09 -2.87 -5.19
C ILE A 127 2.84 -3.77 -3.97
N ILE A 128 2.71 -5.07 -4.18
CA ILE A 128 2.54 -6.03 -3.10
C ILE A 128 3.75 -6.02 -2.15
N THR A 129 4.96 -6.07 -2.69
CA THR A 129 6.18 -6.07 -1.86
C THR A 129 6.40 -4.73 -1.16
N HIS A 130 6.00 -3.61 -1.75
CA HIS A 130 5.98 -2.28 -1.13
C HIS A 130 5.04 -2.24 0.08
N MET A 131 3.86 -2.84 -0.04
CA MET A 131 2.94 -2.99 1.09
C MET A 131 3.54 -3.84 2.22
N TYR A 132 4.20 -4.96 1.89
CA TYR A 132 4.89 -5.79 2.87
C TYR A 132 6.00 -5.04 3.60
N HIS A 133 6.77 -4.22 2.87
CA HIS A 133 7.83 -3.39 3.45
C HIS A 133 7.27 -2.43 4.51
N HIS A 134 6.25 -1.65 4.19
CA HIS A 134 5.68 -0.68 5.12
C HIS A 134 4.81 -1.32 6.20
N ARG A 135 4.18 -2.47 5.93
CA ARG A 135 3.53 -3.28 6.97
C ARG A 135 4.51 -3.69 8.06
N ALA A 136 5.70 -4.14 7.69
CA ALA A 136 6.73 -4.51 8.65
C ALA A 136 7.18 -3.32 9.49
N GLN A 137 7.34 -2.14 8.89
CA GLN A 137 7.66 -0.92 9.64
C GLN A 137 6.54 -0.54 10.61
N PHE A 138 5.27 -0.57 10.17
CA PHE A 138 4.14 -0.27 11.03
C PHE A 138 4.04 -1.22 12.22
N PHE A 139 4.23 -2.51 11.99
CA PHE A 139 4.30 -3.53 13.03
C PHE A 139 5.40 -3.22 14.06
N MET A 140 6.58 -2.81 13.61
CA MET A 140 7.68 -2.43 14.50
C MET A 140 7.33 -1.18 15.32
N TYR A 141 6.66 -0.18 14.74
CA TYR A 141 6.21 1.00 15.48
C TYR A 141 5.22 0.64 16.58
N LEU A 142 4.28 -0.27 16.32
CA LEU A 142 3.38 -0.77 17.35
C LEU A 142 4.14 -1.46 18.49
N LYS A 143 5.10 -2.31 18.17
CA LYS A 143 5.94 -2.95 19.20
C LYS A 143 6.71 -1.95 20.05
N LEU A 144 7.29 -0.93 19.43
CA LEU A 144 8.02 0.12 20.13
C LEU A 144 7.14 0.93 21.10
N ASN A 145 5.84 0.98 20.82
CA ASN A 145 4.84 1.63 21.68
C ASN A 145 4.12 0.65 22.65
N GLY A 146 4.63 -0.57 22.81
CA GLY A 146 4.15 -1.52 23.81
C GLY A 146 2.89 -2.31 23.42
N TYR A 147 2.48 -2.29 22.13
CA TYR A 147 1.35 -3.09 21.68
C TYR A 147 1.67 -4.57 21.67
N ASP A 148 0.72 -5.40 22.10
CA ASP A 148 0.83 -6.87 22.04
C ASP A 148 0.55 -7.36 20.60
N VAL A 149 1.55 -7.23 19.74
CA VAL A 149 1.54 -7.71 18.36
C VAL A 149 2.58 -8.81 18.14
N SER A 150 2.22 -9.82 17.38
CA SER A 150 3.04 -11.02 17.17
C SER A 150 2.96 -11.51 15.72
N THR A 151 3.62 -12.61 15.44
CA THR A 151 3.51 -13.31 14.14
C THR A 151 2.04 -13.61 13.77
N ARG A 152 1.18 -13.90 14.75
CA ARG A 152 -0.26 -14.09 14.50
C ARG A 152 -0.91 -12.84 13.93
N THR A 153 -0.56 -11.67 14.42
CA THR A 153 -1.07 -10.39 13.90
C THR A 153 -0.73 -10.18 12.42
N LEU A 154 0.39 -10.73 11.96
CA LEU A 154 0.86 -10.59 10.58
C LEU A 154 0.25 -11.64 9.62
N TYR A 155 -0.12 -12.84 10.10
CA TYR A 155 -0.44 -13.98 9.24
C TYR A 155 -1.80 -14.64 9.54
N GLN A 156 -2.55 -14.14 10.47
CA GLN A 156 -3.92 -14.54 10.79
C GLN A 156 -4.86 -13.33 10.70
#